data_9b35369467b9efa5587676e758bca093
#
_entry.id   9b35369467b9efa5587676e758bca093
#
_cell.length_a   1.000
_cell.length_b   1.000
_cell.length_c   1.000
_cell.angle_alpha   90.00
_cell.angle_beta   90.00
_cell.angle_gamma   90.00
#
_symmetry.space_group_name_H-M   'P 1'
#
loop_
_entity.id
_entity.type
_entity.pdbx_description
1 polymer ?
#
loop_
_entity_poly.entity_id
_entity_poly.type
_entity_poly.pdbx_seq_one_letter_code
_entity_poly.pdbx_strand_id
1 'polypeptide(L)'
;MAFTLSRLAASTAVAVGLLAAGPAAAYDELVEKQVFDMPEYTTAGGETIAPVKVGWEAYGTLNEAKDNAILITHFFSGTGHAAGKYAADDAAPGYWDSIIGPGKPIDTDRYYVISSDTLVNLNTGDPNVTTTGPASINPETGEPWGMDFPVVTIRDFVNVQKALVESLGIERLHAVMGASMGSLQAYEWASAYPDMVERVIPVIGSGASDAYLIGWLNAWAAPIRLDPNWQGGDYYGGTPPTAGLAEALKLVTLQANHWEWADDTFGRAWADASADPARSMEAQYQVEAVLDQVAAARAAKSDANHFLYLVKANQTFLTGHGGSLADGLAAIEAPALVIHAPEDLIFFPEKVRETATLIGADGTPVDIVELQGTRGHLDGVIGIAQAGEAIRAFLAEKVSGTAPD
;
A
#
# COMPACT_ATOMS: atom_id res chain seq x y z
N MET A 1 52.97 43.23 39.38
CA MET A 1 51.91 43.08 40.38
C MET A 1 50.61 42.79 39.57
N ALA A 2 50.20 41.54 39.54
CA ALA A 2 49.03 41.08 38.85
C ALA A 2 47.94 40.81 39.85
N PHE A 3 46.74 41.32 39.63
CA PHE A 3 45.56 40.95 40.37
C PHE A 3 44.57 40.23 39.43
N THR A 4 44.44 38.96 39.69
CA THR A 4 43.46 38.04 39.04
C THR A 4 42.15 38.17 39.83
N LEU A 5 41.07 38.51 39.15
CA LEU A 5 39.67 38.40 39.67
C LEU A 5 38.98 37.24 38.99
N SER A 6 38.79 36.18 39.77
CA SER A 6 37.99 35.02 39.43
C SER A 6 36.50 35.35 39.58
N ARG A 7 35.70 35.17 38.52
CA ARG A 7 34.24 35.17 38.61
C ARG A 7 33.74 33.72 38.46
N LEU A 8 33.21 33.16 39.51
CA LEU A 8 32.40 31.95 39.48
C LEU A 8 31.07 32.27 38.80
N ALA A 9 30.82 31.59 37.67
CA ALA A 9 29.49 31.49 37.08
C ALA A 9 28.86 30.17 37.53
N ALA A 10 27.82 30.24 38.29
CA ALA A 10 26.97 29.11 38.67
C ALA A 10 26.10 28.74 37.47
N SER A 11 26.37 27.64 36.83
CA SER A 11 25.50 27.05 35.78
C SER A 11 24.45 26.17 36.45
N THR A 12 23.20 26.59 36.41
CA THR A 12 22.06 25.78 36.79
C THR A 12 21.78 24.83 35.63
N ALA A 13 22.17 23.58 35.77
CA ALA A 13 21.80 22.51 34.83
C ALA A 13 20.32 22.17 35.07
N VAL A 14 19.46 22.51 34.11
CA VAL A 14 18.11 21.98 34.00
C VAL A 14 18.26 20.58 33.41
N ALA A 15 18.08 19.55 34.23
CA ALA A 15 17.98 18.17 33.78
C ALA A 15 16.60 18.00 33.11
N VAL A 16 16.59 18.05 31.77
CA VAL A 16 15.47 17.54 30.97
C VAL A 16 15.55 16.02 31.03
N GLY A 17 14.65 15.42 31.82
CA GLY A 17 14.51 13.97 31.83
C GLY A 17 14.02 13.48 30.46
N LEU A 18 14.91 12.96 29.64
CA LEU A 18 14.54 12.08 28.54
C LEU A 18 13.93 10.83 29.17
N LEU A 19 12.61 10.73 29.14
CA LEU A 19 11.94 9.43 29.25
C LEU A 19 12.38 8.65 28.02
N ALA A 20 13.32 7.71 28.23
CA ALA A 20 13.65 6.73 27.22
C ALA A 20 12.39 5.90 26.97
N ALA A 21 11.72 6.11 25.84
CA ALA A 21 10.74 5.17 25.35
C ALA A 21 11.45 3.82 25.23
N GLY A 22 10.97 2.81 25.98
CA GLY A 22 11.43 1.44 25.80
C GLY A 22 11.21 1.01 24.35
N PRO A 23 11.91 -0.03 23.86
CA PRO A 23 11.64 -0.56 22.54
C PRO A 23 10.15 -0.92 22.46
N ALA A 24 9.45 -0.39 21.45
CA ALA A 24 8.06 -0.75 21.22
C ALA A 24 7.99 -2.27 21.05
N ALA A 25 7.09 -2.92 21.79
CA ALA A 25 6.92 -4.35 21.70
C ALA A 25 6.47 -4.73 20.28
N ALA A 26 6.98 -5.85 19.76
CA ALA A 26 6.42 -6.45 18.55
C ALA A 26 4.95 -6.82 18.81
N TYR A 27 4.13 -6.92 17.77
CA TYR A 27 2.80 -7.53 17.89
C TYR A 27 3.03 -9.02 18.11
N ASP A 28 2.93 -9.46 19.38
CA ASP A 28 3.34 -10.82 19.80
C ASP A 28 2.24 -11.88 19.58
N GLU A 29 1.01 -11.45 19.24
CA GLU A 29 -0.08 -12.38 18.96
C GLU A 29 -0.02 -12.84 17.50
N LEU A 30 -0.35 -14.11 17.26
CA LEU A 30 -0.51 -14.61 15.89
C LEU A 30 -1.76 -14.01 15.26
N VAL A 31 -1.59 -13.56 14.02
CA VAL A 31 -2.68 -12.96 13.24
C VAL A 31 -3.57 -14.05 12.65
N GLU A 32 -4.87 -13.89 12.77
CA GLU A 32 -5.84 -14.79 12.16
C GLU A 32 -6.45 -14.15 10.90
N LYS A 33 -6.26 -14.81 9.75
CA LYS A 33 -6.89 -14.41 8.49
C LYS A 33 -8.36 -14.83 8.50
N GLN A 34 -9.24 -13.87 8.22
CA GLN A 34 -10.67 -14.07 8.11
C GLN A 34 -11.13 -13.87 6.67
N VAL A 35 -12.33 -14.31 6.33
CA VAL A 35 -12.93 -14.13 5.00
C VAL A 35 -14.21 -13.32 5.14
N PHE A 36 -14.31 -12.25 4.37
CA PHE A 36 -15.55 -11.52 4.13
C PHE A 36 -16.20 -12.05 2.85
N ASP A 37 -17.46 -12.39 2.94
CA ASP A 37 -18.25 -13.02 1.87
C ASP A 37 -19.46 -12.14 1.54
N MET A 38 -19.56 -11.72 0.28
CA MET A 38 -20.73 -11.02 -0.26
C MET A 38 -21.40 -11.92 -1.30
N PRO A 39 -22.71 -12.12 -1.24
CA PRO A 39 -23.45 -12.93 -2.24
C PRO A 39 -23.26 -12.40 -3.66
N GLU A 40 -23.27 -11.08 -3.83
CA GLU A 40 -23.07 -10.39 -5.10
C GLU A 40 -22.57 -8.97 -4.89
N TYR A 41 -21.92 -8.42 -5.90
CA TYR A 41 -21.47 -7.04 -5.96
C TYR A 41 -21.63 -6.50 -7.38
N THR A 42 -22.28 -5.34 -7.54
CA THR A 42 -22.34 -4.63 -8.82
C THR A 42 -21.21 -3.63 -8.91
N THR A 43 -20.33 -3.78 -9.90
CA THR A 43 -19.17 -2.90 -10.12
C THR A 43 -19.59 -1.48 -10.47
N ALA A 44 -18.67 -0.53 -10.35
CA ALA A 44 -18.87 0.84 -10.82
C ALA A 44 -19.17 0.91 -12.33
N GLY A 45 -18.76 -0.10 -13.10
CA GLY A 45 -19.10 -0.28 -14.51
C GLY A 45 -20.49 -0.85 -14.77
N GLY A 46 -21.22 -1.31 -13.72
CA GLY A 46 -22.57 -1.84 -13.82
C GLY A 46 -22.66 -3.36 -14.05
N GLU A 47 -21.53 -4.08 -14.04
CA GLU A 47 -21.51 -5.54 -14.18
C GLU A 47 -21.53 -6.21 -12.79
N THR A 48 -22.09 -7.41 -12.70
CA THR A 48 -22.24 -8.13 -11.42
C THR A 48 -21.20 -9.23 -11.27
N ILE A 49 -20.57 -9.28 -10.10
CA ILE A 49 -19.67 -10.35 -9.64
C ILE A 49 -20.38 -11.11 -8.52
N ALA A 50 -20.49 -12.43 -8.63
CA ALA A 50 -21.14 -13.27 -7.61
C ALA A 50 -20.47 -14.65 -7.56
N PRO A 51 -20.08 -15.15 -6.36
CA PRO A 51 -19.93 -14.40 -5.11
C PRO A 51 -18.63 -13.57 -5.09
N VAL A 52 -18.55 -12.61 -4.15
CA VAL A 52 -17.30 -11.91 -3.84
C VAL A 52 -16.76 -12.39 -2.50
N LYS A 53 -15.49 -12.74 -2.47
CA LYS A 53 -14.76 -13.10 -1.24
C LYS A 53 -13.44 -12.35 -1.18
N VAL A 54 -13.19 -11.70 -0.04
CA VAL A 54 -11.89 -11.07 0.24
C VAL A 54 -11.41 -11.47 1.63
N GLY A 55 -10.10 -11.72 1.74
CA GLY A 55 -9.45 -11.97 3.02
C GLY A 55 -9.30 -10.67 3.80
N TRP A 56 -9.37 -10.74 5.11
CA TRP A 56 -9.10 -9.60 5.98
C TRP A 56 -8.52 -10.05 7.31
N GLU A 57 -7.92 -9.14 8.01
CA GLU A 57 -7.38 -9.37 9.35
C GLU A 57 -7.48 -8.09 10.18
N ALA A 58 -7.37 -8.22 11.48
CA ALA A 58 -7.43 -7.09 12.39
C ALA A 58 -6.45 -7.22 13.55
N TYR A 59 -6.08 -6.08 14.12
CA TYR A 59 -5.15 -5.95 15.24
C TYR A 59 -5.76 -5.03 16.28
N GLY A 60 -5.60 -5.37 17.57
CA GLY A 60 -6.21 -4.63 18.67
C GLY A 60 -7.69 -5.00 18.90
N THR A 61 -8.42 -4.12 19.58
CA THR A 61 -9.81 -4.39 20.00
C THR A 61 -10.74 -3.24 19.56
N LEU A 62 -11.84 -3.60 18.89
CA LEU A 62 -12.90 -2.66 18.57
C LEU A 62 -13.65 -2.29 19.85
N ASN A 63 -13.71 -0.99 20.16
CA ASN A 63 -14.39 -0.50 21.35
C ASN A 63 -15.92 -0.57 21.20
N GLU A 64 -16.67 -0.36 22.30
CA GLU A 64 -18.13 -0.44 22.30
C GLU A 64 -18.78 0.62 21.40
N ALA A 65 -18.17 1.82 21.31
CA ALA A 65 -18.63 2.92 20.45
C ALA A 65 -18.32 2.67 18.96
N LYS A 66 -17.41 1.74 18.65
CA LYS A 66 -16.94 1.40 17.30
C LYS A 66 -16.35 2.60 16.52
N ASP A 67 -15.74 3.53 17.23
CA ASP A 67 -15.17 4.77 16.70
C ASP A 67 -13.63 4.79 16.66
N ASN A 68 -12.98 3.68 17.08
CA ASN A 68 -11.53 3.54 17.11
C ASN A 68 -10.97 2.71 15.94
N ALA A 69 -11.73 2.51 14.86
CA ALA A 69 -11.32 1.66 13.76
C ALA A 69 -10.43 2.42 12.74
N ILE A 70 -9.30 1.85 12.38
CA ILE A 70 -8.40 2.34 11.32
C ILE A 70 -8.36 1.29 10.21
N LEU A 71 -8.59 1.70 8.96
CA LEU A 71 -8.47 0.83 7.79
C LEU A 71 -7.11 1.04 7.12
N ILE A 72 -6.36 -0.06 6.95
CA ILE A 72 -5.11 -0.11 6.21
C ILE A 72 -5.37 -0.72 4.83
N THR A 73 -4.96 -0.03 3.78
CA THR A 73 -5.11 -0.44 2.38
C THR A 73 -3.75 -0.73 1.75
N HIS A 74 -3.62 -1.90 1.11
CA HIS A 74 -2.33 -2.39 0.64
C HIS A 74 -1.95 -1.85 -0.75
N PHE A 75 -0.64 -1.89 -1.06
CA PHE A 75 -0.06 -1.49 -2.34
C PHE A 75 -0.25 -2.57 -3.44
N PHE A 76 0.11 -2.25 -4.69
CA PHE A 76 -0.13 -3.04 -5.91
C PHE A 76 0.18 -4.55 -5.76
N SER A 77 1.34 -4.88 -5.19
CA SER A 77 1.77 -6.27 -4.98
C SER A 77 1.71 -6.72 -3.52
N GLY A 78 1.03 -5.93 -2.67
CA GLY A 78 0.80 -6.25 -1.27
C GLY A 78 -0.40 -7.16 -1.05
N THR A 79 -0.63 -7.46 0.22
CA THR A 79 -1.77 -8.23 0.70
C THR A 79 -2.36 -7.53 1.93
N GLY A 80 -3.45 -8.03 2.48
CA GLY A 80 -3.99 -7.56 3.74
C GLY A 80 -3.07 -7.78 4.96
N HIS A 81 -1.88 -8.37 4.81
CA HIS A 81 -0.96 -8.62 5.93
C HIS A 81 -0.14 -7.39 6.29
N ALA A 82 -0.68 -6.52 7.15
CA ALA A 82 -0.05 -5.26 7.50
C ALA A 82 0.90 -5.35 8.69
N ALA A 83 0.65 -6.20 9.69
CA ALA A 83 1.49 -6.35 10.88
C ALA A 83 1.44 -7.78 11.45
N GLY A 84 2.30 -8.07 12.43
CA GLY A 84 2.34 -9.38 13.09
C GLY A 84 2.75 -10.52 12.17
N LYS A 85 2.50 -11.76 12.59
CA LYS A 85 2.83 -13.00 11.89
C LYS A 85 1.67 -13.97 11.94
N TYR A 86 1.50 -14.80 10.91
CA TYR A 86 0.53 -15.91 10.94
C TYR A 86 1.05 -17.12 11.71
N ALA A 87 2.36 -17.36 11.67
CA ALA A 87 3.03 -18.39 12.42
C ALA A 87 4.29 -17.85 13.11
N ALA A 88 4.66 -18.40 14.25
CA ALA A 88 5.80 -17.93 15.03
C ALA A 88 7.13 -18.02 14.29
N ASP A 89 7.25 -18.96 13.35
CA ASP A 89 8.42 -19.20 12.51
C ASP A 89 8.38 -18.49 11.14
N ASP A 90 7.38 -17.64 10.88
CA ASP A 90 7.36 -16.81 9.68
C ASP A 90 8.62 -15.96 9.59
N ALA A 91 9.22 -15.91 8.39
CA ALA A 91 10.49 -15.23 8.15
C ALA A 91 10.42 -13.71 8.38
N ALA A 92 9.26 -13.10 8.14
CA ALA A 92 9.02 -11.67 8.34
C ALA A 92 7.58 -11.42 8.81
N PRO A 93 7.35 -10.35 9.57
CA PRO A 93 5.99 -9.88 9.87
C PRO A 93 5.39 -9.13 8.69
N GLY A 94 4.14 -8.65 8.86
CA GLY A 94 3.47 -7.78 7.91
C GLY A 94 4.27 -6.51 7.60
N TYR A 95 3.98 -5.91 6.43
CA TYR A 95 4.84 -4.88 5.82
C TYR A 95 4.95 -3.56 6.62
N TRP A 96 4.02 -3.25 7.49
CA TRP A 96 3.99 -2.09 8.38
C TRP A 96 4.05 -2.45 9.87
N ASP A 97 4.55 -3.63 10.18
CA ASP A 97 4.76 -4.04 11.58
C ASP A 97 5.58 -3.03 12.39
N SER A 98 6.46 -2.28 11.74
CA SER A 98 7.25 -1.22 12.40
C SER A 98 6.40 -0.08 13.00
N ILE A 99 5.19 0.15 12.51
CA ILE A 99 4.31 1.24 12.94
C ILE A 99 2.97 0.77 13.54
N ILE A 100 2.61 -0.50 13.41
CA ILE A 100 1.35 -1.08 13.93
C ILE A 100 1.67 -2.05 15.05
N GLY A 101 1.09 -1.83 16.24
CA GLY A 101 1.26 -2.71 17.40
C GLY A 101 1.15 -1.96 18.73
N PRO A 102 1.21 -2.65 19.87
CA PRO A 102 1.13 -2.04 21.20
C PRO A 102 2.19 -0.95 21.39
N GLY A 103 1.80 0.27 21.73
CA GLY A 103 2.68 1.42 21.94
C GLY A 103 3.37 1.95 20.68
N LYS A 104 3.14 1.36 19.48
CA LYS A 104 3.66 1.85 18.19
C LYS A 104 2.88 3.09 17.71
N PRO A 105 3.29 3.76 16.61
CA PRO A 105 2.57 4.92 16.05
C PRO A 105 1.07 4.69 15.87
N ILE A 106 0.68 3.56 15.30
CA ILE A 106 -0.70 3.05 15.25
C ILE A 106 -0.83 2.05 16.40
N ASP A 107 -1.23 2.57 17.55
CA ASP A 107 -1.21 1.85 18.82
C ASP A 107 -2.42 0.90 18.95
N THR A 108 -2.19 -0.40 18.88
CA THR A 108 -3.26 -1.40 18.97
C THR A 108 -3.86 -1.56 20.37
N ASP A 109 -3.28 -0.95 21.41
CA ASP A 109 -3.93 -0.80 22.72
C ASP A 109 -5.07 0.23 22.69
N ARG A 110 -5.12 1.08 21.64
CA ARG A 110 -6.10 2.15 21.47
C ARG A 110 -6.98 1.96 20.24
N TYR A 111 -6.40 1.48 19.14
CA TYR A 111 -7.06 1.39 17.84
C TYR A 111 -7.33 -0.05 17.45
N TYR A 112 -8.45 -0.24 16.78
CA TYR A 112 -8.78 -1.46 16.08
C TYR A 112 -8.39 -1.31 14.62
N VAL A 113 -7.30 -1.93 14.22
CA VAL A 113 -6.73 -1.79 12.87
C VAL A 113 -7.22 -2.93 11.99
N ILE A 114 -7.89 -2.60 10.89
CA ILE A 114 -8.40 -3.55 9.90
C ILE A 114 -7.52 -3.46 8.67
N SER A 115 -7.16 -4.59 8.08
CA SER A 115 -6.52 -4.66 6.77
C SER A 115 -7.15 -5.76 5.93
N SER A 116 -7.41 -5.51 4.64
CA SER A 116 -8.05 -6.47 3.76
C SER A 116 -7.29 -6.68 2.46
N ASP A 117 -7.43 -7.87 1.88
CA ASP A 117 -7.11 -8.07 0.47
C ASP A 117 -8.11 -7.30 -0.39
N THR A 118 -7.72 -6.96 -1.61
CA THR A 118 -8.63 -6.34 -2.60
C THR A 118 -9.22 -7.40 -3.54
N LEU A 119 -10.24 -7.01 -4.30
CA LEU A 119 -10.54 -7.72 -5.54
C LEU A 119 -9.28 -7.80 -6.40
N VAL A 120 -9.16 -8.85 -7.19
CA VAL A 120 -8.04 -9.10 -8.10
C VAL A 120 -6.65 -9.01 -7.45
N ASN A 121 -6.52 -9.32 -6.14
CA ASN A 121 -5.21 -9.35 -5.49
C ASN A 121 -4.24 -10.23 -6.28
N LEU A 122 -3.01 -9.75 -6.44
CA LEU A 122 -1.99 -10.39 -7.26
C LEU A 122 -1.61 -11.80 -6.78
N ASN A 123 -1.56 -12.00 -5.46
CA ASN A 123 -0.91 -13.14 -4.81
C ASN A 123 -1.86 -14.33 -4.59
N THR A 124 -2.53 -14.79 -5.65
CA THR A 124 -3.53 -15.88 -5.59
C THR A 124 -2.96 -17.23 -5.13
N GLY A 125 -1.64 -17.42 -5.27
CA GLY A 125 -0.92 -18.61 -4.81
C GLY A 125 -0.42 -18.54 -3.36
N ASP A 126 -0.70 -17.45 -2.64
CA ASP A 126 -0.41 -17.35 -1.21
C ASP A 126 -1.60 -17.90 -0.41
N PRO A 127 -1.42 -18.90 0.46
CA PRO A 127 -2.52 -19.50 1.22
C PRO A 127 -3.22 -18.54 2.18
N ASN A 128 -2.58 -17.42 2.52
CA ASN A 128 -3.12 -16.39 3.39
C ASN A 128 -3.84 -15.26 2.62
N VAL A 129 -3.97 -15.37 1.31
CA VAL A 129 -4.69 -14.41 0.48
C VAL A 129 -6.03 -15.01 0.03
N THR A 130 -7.10 -14.26 0.25
CA THR A 130 -8.42 -14.57 -0.34
C THR A 130 -8.85 -13.40 -1.18
N THR A 131 -9.12 -13.66 -2.46
CA THR A 131 -9.52 -12.64 -3.42
C THR A 131 -10.46 -13.21 -4.47
N THR A 132 -11.39 -12.42 -4.95
CA THR A 132 -12.19 -12.73 -6.12
C THR A 132 -11.66 -11.96 -7.33
N GLY A 133 -11.47 -12.66 -8.42
CA GLY A 133 -10.90 -12.11 -9.65
C GLY A 133 -10.87 -13.12 -10.79
N PRO A 134 -10.08 -12.90 -11.83
CA PRO A 134 -9.97 -13.77 -13.01
C PRO A 134 -9.73 -15.25 -12.71
N ALA A 135 -8.97 -15.57 -11.67
CA ALA A 135 -8.70 -16.96 -11.26
C ALA A 135 -9.88 -17.63 -10.53
N SER A 136 -10.89 -16.86 -10.10
CA SER A 136 -12.07 -17.39 -9.40
C SER A 136 -12.99 -18.10 -10.37
N ILE A 137 -13.72 -19.10 -9.85
CA ILE A 137 -14.68 -19.84 -10.66
C ILE A 137 -15.93 -18.97 -10.93
N ASN A 138 -16.29 -18.84 -12.19
CA ASN A 138 -17.56 -18.26 -12.62
C ASN A 138 -18.69 -19.28 -12.33
N PRO A 139 -19.66 -18.93 -11.48
CA PRO A 139 -20.73 -19.86 -11.12
C PRO A 139 -21.64 -20.25 -12.27
N GLU A 140 -21.71 -19.45 -13.34
CA GLU A 140 -22.55 -19.72 -14.51
C GLU A 140 -21.92 -20.77 -15.44
N THR A 141 -20.59 -20.79 -15.54
CA THR A 141 -19.86 -21.70 -16.44
C THR A 141 -19.22 -22.89 -15.73
N GLY A 142 -18.88 -22.73 -14.44
CA GLY A 142 -18.10 -23.69 -13.66
C GLY A 142 -16.59 -23.64 -13.94
N GLU A 143 -16.14 -22.70 -14.78
CA GLU A 143 -14.74 -22.49 -15.17
C GLU A 143 -14.21 -21.18 -14.58
N PRO A 144 -12.88 -20.95 -14.53
CA PRO A 144 -12.33 -19.66 -14.15
C PRO A 144 -12.88 -18.52 -15.01
N TRP A 145 -13.09 -17.35 -14.41
CA TRP A 145 -13.56 -16.17 -15.15
C TRP A 145 -12.62 -15.76 -16.29
N GLY A 146 -11.31 -15.91 -16.10
CA GLY A 146 -10.35 -15.44 -17.09
C GLY A 146 -10.50 -13.95 -17.38
N MET A 147 -10.40 -13.58 -18.65
CA MET A 147 -10.57 -12.19 -19.09
C MET A 147 -12.06 -11.76 -19.25
N ASP A 148 -12.98 -12.66 -19.01
CA ASP A 148 -14.42 -12.33 -18.93
C ASP A 148 -14.81 -11.78 -17.53
N PHE A 149 -13.87 -11.77 -16.56
CA PHE A 149 -14.10 -11.13 -15.28
C PHE A 149 -14.41 -9.64 -15.50
N PRO A 150 -15.43 -9.06 -14.83
CA PRO A 150 -15.76 -7.65 -14.96
C PRO A 150 -14.55 -6.73 -14.68
N VAL A 151 -14.42 -5.64 -15.44
CA VAL A 151 -13.40 -4.63 -15.16
C VAL A 151 -13.71 -3.97 -13.83
N VAL A 152 -12.74 -4.04 -12.92
CA VAL A 152 -12.82 -3.42 -11.60
C VAL A 152 -11.87 -2.23 -11.51
N THR A 153 -12.22 -1.26 -10.68
CA THR A 153 -11.52 0.00 -10.46
C THR A 153 -11.15 0.15 -8.97
N ILE A 154 -10.40 1.16 -8.63
CA ILE A 154 -10.12 1.50 -7.21
C ILE A 154 -11.42 1.77 -6.44
N ARG A 155 -12.46 2.36 -7.09
CA ARG A 155 -13.79 2.53 -6.49
C ARG A 155 -14.42 1.19 -6.08
N ASP A 156 -14.23 0.16 -6.86
CA ASP A 156 -14.77 -1.17 -6.56
C ASP A 156 -14.07 -1.79 -5.36
N PHE A 157 -12.75 -1.59 -5.22
CA PHE A 157 -12.01 -2.03 -4.03
C PHE A 157 -12.54 -1.36 -2.78
N VAL A 158 -12.72 -0.03 -2.83
CA VAL A 158 -13.27 0.77 -1.74
C VAL A 158 -14.71 0.35 -1.38
N ASN A 159 -15.56 0.08 -2.36
CA ASN A 159 -16.93 -0.36 -2.13
C ASN A 159 -17.00 -1.72 -1.41
N VAL A 160 -16.14 -2.68 -1.78
CA VAL A 160 -16.07 -3.98 -1.11
C VAL A 160 -15.53 -3.82 0.32
N GLN A 161 -14.51 -2.99 0.52
CA GLN A 161 -14.00 -2.67 1.85
C GLN A 161 -15.06 -1.98 2.72
N LYS A 162 -15.87 -1.07 2.12
CA LYS A 162 -16.97 -0.43 2.81
C LYS A 162 -17.99 -1.46 3.33
N ALA A 163 -18.37 -2.41 2.49
CA ALA A 163 -19.29 -3.47 2.89
C ALA A 163 -18.70 -4.33 4.03
N LEU A 164 -17.38 -4.61 4.00
CA LEU A 164 -16.69 -5.27 5.12
C LEU A 164 -16.79 -4.44 6.40
N VAL A 165 -16.43 -3.16 6.36
CA VAL A 165 -16.47 -2.25 7.51
C VAL A 165 -17.87 -2.15 8.10
N GLU A 166 -18.89 -1.99 7.26
CA GLU A 166 -20.30 -1.96 7.67
C GLU A 166 -20.76 -3.29 8.28
N SER A 167 -20.28 -4.44 7.79
CA SER A 167 -20.59 -5.75 8.34
C SER A 167 -20.11 -5.93 9.79
N LEU A 168 -19.05 -5.20 10.17
CA LEU A 168 -18.55 -5.12 11.54
C LEU A 168 -19.35 -4.15 12.42
N GLY A 169 -20.29 -3.43 11.82
CA GLY A 169 -21.14 -2.40 12.45
C GLY A 169 -20.37 -1.12 12.73
N ILE A 170 -19.31 -0.83 11.96
CA ILE A 170 -18.55 0.42 12.03
C ILE A 170 -19.18 1.41 11.07
N GLU A 171 -19.65 2.52 11.61
CA GLU A 171 -20.31 3.59 10.84
C GLU A 171 -19.30 4.66 10.39
N ARG A 172 -18.20 4.83 11.14
CA ARG A 172 -17.16 5.80 10.84
C ARG A 172 -15.78 5.25 11.17
N LEU A 173 -14.82 5.42 10.25
CA LEU A 173 -13.43 5.07 10.44
C LEU A 173 -12.69 6.25 11.09
N HIS A 174 -11.93 5.97 12.15
CA HIS A 174 -11.04 6.95 12.78
C HIS A 174 -9.98 7.46 11.78
N ALA A 175 -9.47 6.55 10.93
CA ALA A 175 -8.61 6.89 9.80
C ALA A 175 -8.66 5.84 8.69
N VAL A 176 -8.32 6.27 7.47
CA VAL A 176 -7.94 5.37 6.36
C VAL A 176 -6.50 5.70 5.97
N MET A 177 -5.64 4.68 5.92
CA MET A 177 -4.23 4.84 5.60
C MET A 177 -3.78 3.77 4.60
N GLY A 178 -2.98 4.16 3.59
CA GLY A 178 -2.47 3.19 2.63
C GLY A 178 -1.29 3.69 1.82
N ALA A 179 -0.46 2.75 1.33
CA ALA A 179 0.71 3.06 0.51
C ALA A 179 0.46 2.77 -0.97
N SER A 180 0.96 3.63 -1.87
CA SER A 180 0.93 3.41 -3.33
C SER A 180 -0.52 3.21 -3.82
N MET A 181 -0.86 2.10 -4.44
CA MET A 181 -2.25 1.74 -4.75
C MET A 181 -3.17 1.83 -3.51
N GLY A 182 -2.63 1.58 -2.31
CA GLY A 182 -3.36 1.80 -1.06
C GLY A 182 -3.66 3.27 -0.80
N SER A 183 -2.78 4.19 -1.19
CA SER A 183 -3.06 5.62 -1.08
C SER A 183 -4.17 6.07 -2.05
N LEU A 184 -4.24 5.45 -3.24
CA LEU A 184 -5.32 5.68 -4.19
C LEU A 184 -6.66 5.27 -3.58
N GLN A 185 -6.69 4.13 -2.87
CA GLN A 185 -7.86 3.68 -2.12
C GLN A 185 -8.19 4.66 -0.98
N ALA A 186 -7.19 5.17 -0.26
CA ALA A 186 -7.41 6.12 0.84
C ALA A 186 -8.01 7.45 0.34
N TYR A 187 -7.49 8.02 -0.76
CA TYR A 187 -8.10 9.19 -1.41
C TYR A 187 -9.54 8.91 -1.85
N GLU A 188 -9.76 7.76 -2.47
CA GLU A 188 -11.09 7.37 -2.95
C GLU A 188 -12.09 7.16 -1.80
N TRP A 189 -11.66 6.57 -0.68
CA TRP A 189 -12.46 6.45 0.53
C TRP A 189 -12.91 7.81 1.05
N ALA A 190 -11.97 8.74 1.22
CA ALA A 190 -12.27 10.07 1.75
C ALA A 190 -13.14 10.92 0.81
N SER A 191 -12.98 10.75 -0.51
CA SER A 191 -13.79 11.43 -1.52
C SER A 191 -15.19 10.84 -1.68
N ALA A 192 -15.29 9.50 -1.69
CA ALA A 192 -16.56 8.81 -1.94
C ALA A 192 -17.47 8.76 -0.70
N TYR A 193 -16.88 8.72 0.48
CA TYR A 193 -17.54 8.52 1.76
C TYR A 193 -17.04 9.49 2.83
N PRO A 194 -17.14 10.83 2.61
CA PRO A 194 -16.61 11.84 3.53
C PRO A 194 -17.19 11.69 4.95
N ASP A 195 -18.46 11.35 5.09
CA ASP A 195 -19.09 11.13 6.40
C ASP A 195 -18.53 9.91 7.17
N MET A 196 -17.92 8.96 6.46
CA MET A 196 -17.38 7.73 7.04
C MET A 196 -15.88 7.81 7.37
N VAL A 197 -15.17 8.85 6.94
CA VAL A 197 -13.71 8.99 7.14
C VAL A 197 -13.42 10.20 7.99
N GLU A 198 -12.88 9.99 9.19
CA GLU A 198 -12.50 11.09 10.08
C GLU A 198 -11.14 11.70 9.74
N ARG A 199 -10.19 10.87 9.25
CA ARG A 199 -8.83 11.28 8.85
C ARG A 199 -8.37 10.43 7.66
N VAL A 200 -7.52 11.00 6.80
CA VAL A 200 -6.90 10.25 5.71
C VAL A 200 -5.38 10.40 5.71
N ILE A 201 -4.68 9.27 5.56
CA ILE A 201 -3.21 9.23 5.55
C ILE A 201 -2.73 8.52 4.28
N PRO A 202 -2.72 9.21 3.13
CA PRO A 202 -2.19 8.64 1.89
C PRO A 202 -0.66 8.68 1.90
N VAL A 203 -0.03 7.55 1.58
CA VAL A 203 1.43 7.37 1.59
C VAL A 203 1.91 7.05 0.18
N ILE A 204 2.88 7.80 -0.34
CA ILE A 204 3.49 7.59 -1.67
C ILE A 204 2.47 7.40 -2.79
N GLY A 205 1.54 8.35 -2.95
CA GLY A 205 0.53 8.34 -4.01
C GLY A 205 -0.03 9.71 -4.29
N SER A 206 -0.71 9.87 -5.41
CA SER A 206 -1.35 11.10 -5.85
C SER A 206 -2.82 10.90 -6.16
N GLY A 207 -3.58 11.98 -6.32
CA GLY A 207 -5.02 11.96 -6.55
C GLY A 207 -5.46 11.37 -7.90
N ALA A 208 -4.53 11.15 -8.82
CA ALA A 208 -4.82 10.51 -10.12
C ALA A 208 -3.58 9.81 -10.68
N SER A 209 -3.81 8.81 -11.52
CA SER A 209 -2.78 8.28 -12.40
C SER A 209 -2.61 9.21 -13.60
N ASP A 210 -1.45 9.85 -13.72
CA ASP A 210 -1.14 10.72 -14.83
C ASP A 210 -0.77 9.93 -16.10
N ALA A 211 -0.62 10.64 -17.24
CA ALA A 211 -0.32 10.00 -18.51
C ALA A 211 1.01 9.22 -18.51
N TYR A 212 2.00 9.66 -17.72
CA TYR A 212 3.29 8.97 -17.63
C TYR A 212 3.17 7.65 -16.85
N LEU A 213 2.47 7.66 -15.72
CA LEU A 213 2.17 6.44 -14.95
C LEU A 213 1.31 5.47 -15.76
N ILE A 214 0.26 5.97 -16.47
CA ILE A 214 -0.55 5.14 -17.38
C ILE A 214 0.33 4.44 -18.42
N GLY A 215 1.31 5.16 -18.99
CA GLY A 215 2.29 4.60 -19.93
C GLY A 215 3.16 3.50 -19.30
N TRP A 216 3.68 3.74 -18.09
CA TRP A 216 4.47 2.75 -17.36
C TRP A 216 3.66 1.50 -16.99
N LEU A 217 2.45 1.67 -16.49
CA LEU A 217 1.53 0.56 -16.19
C LEU A 217 1.27 -0.29 -17.44
N ASN A 218 1.13 0.33 -18.63
CA ASN A 218 1.05 -0.42 -19.87
C ASN A 218 2.35 -1.17 -20.21
N ALA A 219 3.51 -0.56 -19.93
CA ALA A 219 4.81 -1.22 -20.12
C ALA A 219 4.99 -2.41 -19.16
N TRP A 220 4.53 -2.32 -17.91
CA TRP A 220 4.53 -3.47 -16.99
C TRP A 220 3.69 -4.63 -17.51
N ALA A 221 2.54 -4.34 -18.12
CA ALA A 221 1.65 -5.37 -18.67
C ALA A 221 2.18 -6.04 -19.95
N ALA A 222 3.09 -5.40 -20.67
CA ALA A 222 3.53 -5.86 -21.99
C ALA A 222 4.20 -7.25 -21.98
N PRO A 223 5.12 -7.59 -21.06
CA PRO A 223 5.75 -8.91 -21.03
C PRO A 223 4.74 -10.06 -20.88
N ILE A 224 3.70 -9.88 -20.07
CA ILE A 224 2.64 -10.89 -19.90
C ILE A 224 1.90 -11.12 -21.22
N ARG A 225 1.49 -10.03 -21.90
CA ARG A 225 0.76 -10.12 -23.19
C ARG A 225 1.60 -10.68 -24.32
N LEU A 226 2.91 -10.60 -24.23
CA LEU A 226 3.87 -11.14 -25.21
C LEU A 226 4.26 -12.59 -24.91
N ASP A 227 4.00 -13.10 -23.70
CA ASP A 227 4.27 -14.49 -23.35
C ASP A 227 3.30 -15.41 -24.13
N PRO A 228 3.80 -16.37 -24.92
CA PRO A 228 2.93 -17.27 -25.69
C PRO A 228 2.00 -18.13 -24.83
N ASN A 229 2.37 -18.36 -23.57
CA ASN A 229 1.53 -19.13 -22.64
C ASN A 229 0.36 -18.30 -22.08
N TRP A 230 0.34 -16.97 -22.25
CA TRP A 230 -0.79 -16.15 -21.79
C TRP A 230 -2.08 -16.44 -22.57
N GLN A 231 -1.99 -16.75 -23.88
CA GLN A 231 -3.10 -17.18 -24.73
C GLN A 231 -4.34 -16.27 -24.66
N GLY A 232 -4.12 -14.93 -24.56
CA GLY A 232 -5.24 -13.99 -24.39
C GLY A 232 -5.92 -14.05 -23.01
N GLY A 233 -5.29 -14.67 -22.03
CA GLY A 233 -5.79 -14.88 -20.68
C GLY A 233 -6.37 -16.27 -20.42
N ASP A 234 -6.47 -17.10 -21.43
CA ASP A 234 -7.01 -18.47 -21.35
C ASP A 234 -5.89 -19.49 -21.10
N TYR A 235 -5.29 -19.44 -19.90
CA TYR A 235 -4.20 -20.34 -19.49
C TYR A 235 -4.55 -21.19 -18.26
N TYR A 236 -5.69 -20.97 -17.64
CA TYR A 236 -6.12 -21.73 -16.47
C TYR A 236 -6.30 -23.23 -16.85
N GLY A 237 -5.69 -24.12 -16.04
CA GLY A 237 -5.65 -25.54 -16.38
C GLY A 237 -4.53 -25.95 -17.36
N GLY A 238 -3.79 -24.98 -17.93
CA GLY A 238 -2.63 -25.17 -18.82
C GLY A 238 -1.32 -24.70 -18.18
N THR A 239 -0.39 -24.23 -19.03
CA THR A 239 0.89 -23.66 -18.61
C THR A 239 0.72 -22.16 -18.41
N PRO A 240 0.92 -21.62 -17.18
CA PRO A 240 0.79 -20.19 -16.95
C PRO A 240 1.93 -19.39 -17.62
N PRO A 241 1.72 -18.10 -17.94
CA PRO A 241 2.71 -17.20 -18.53
C PRO A 241 3.72 -16.70 -17.48
N THR A 242 4.40 -17.63 -16.81
CA THR A 242 5.28 -17.33 -15.66
C THR A 242 6.49 -16.48 -16.08
N ALA A 243 7.02 -16.69 -17.29
CA ALA A 243 8.16 -15.91 -17.79
C ALA A 243 7.76 -14.45 -18.01
N GLY A 244 6.64 -14.19 -18.69
CA GLY A 244 6.13 -12.83 -18.89
C GLY A 244 5.75 -12.14 -17.59
N LEU A 245 5.14 -12.87 -16.64
CA LEU A 245 4.82 -12.34 -15.33
C LEU A 245 6.08 -12.00 -14.51
N ALA A 246 7.14 -12.83 -14.57
CA ALA A 246 8.40 -12.53 -13.91
C ALA A 246 9.04 -11.25 -14.48
N GLU A 247 9.08 -11.09 -15.81
CA GLU A 247 9.59 -9.86 -16.43
C GLU A 247 8.76 -8.62 -16.04
N ALA A 248 7.43 -8.74 -15.99
CA ALA A 248 6.56 -7.67 -15.51
C ALA A 248 6.90 -7.26 -14.06
N LEU A 249 7.06 -8.24 -13.17
CA LEU A 249 7.42 -8.01 -11.76
C LEU A 249 8.84 -7.45 -11.59
N LYS A 250 9.76 -7.78 -12.49
CA LYS A 250 11.12 -7.19 -12.57
C LYS A 250 11.03 -5.69 -12.88
N LEU A 251 10.22 -5.29 -13.87
CA LEU A 251 9.97 -3.88 -14.20
C LEU A 251 9.38 -3.12 -13.00
N VAL A 252 8.37 -3.69 -12.34
CA VAL A 252 7.79 -3.12 -11.11
C VAL A 252 8.86 -2.92 -10.04
N THR A 253 9.68 -3.94 -9.80
CA THR A 253 10.73 -3.90 -8.76
C THR A 253 11.76 -2.83 -9.05
N LEU A 254 12.21 -2.72 -10.30
CA LEU A 254 13.23 -1.74 -10.69
C LEU A 254 12.69 -0.31 -10.61
N GLN A 255 11.48 -0.05 -11.10
CA GLN A 255 10.88 1.29 -11.07
C GLN A 255 10.49 1.74 -9.64
N ALA A 256 10.13 0.80 -8.76
CA ALA A 256 9.81 1.11 -7.37
C ALA A 256 11.03 1.48 -6.52
N ASN A 257 12.25 1.22 -7.01
CA ASN A 257 13.49 1.60 -6.35
C ASN A 257 14.15 2.77 -7.06
N HIS A 258 14.93 3.55 -6.31
CA HIS A 258 15.77 4.61 -6.84
C HIS A 258 17.14 4.06 -7.31
N TRP A 259 17.81 4.76 -8.22
CA TRP A 259 19.12 4.34 -8.74
C TRP A 259 20.20 4.23 -7.65
N GLU A 260 20.14 5.06 -6.61
CA GLU A 260 21.09 5.00 -5.48
C GLU A 260 21.05 3.64 -4.77
N TRP A 261 19.85 3.06 -4.58
CA TRP A 261 19.74 1.71 -4.07
C TRP A 261 20.49 0.69 -4.92
N ALA A 262 20.39 0.80 -6.23
CA ALA A 262 21.06 -0.13 -7.12
C ALA A 262 22.58 0.02 -7.08
N ASP A 263 23.07 1.27 -7.06
CA ASP A 263 24.49 1.56 -6.95
C ASP A 263 25.06 1.13 -5.58
N ASP A 264 24.38 1.43 -4.49
CA ASP A 264 24.83 1.07 -3.13
C ASP A 264 24.81 -0.46 -2.91
N THR A 265 23.83 -1.15 -3.48
CA THR A 265 23.65 -2.61 -3.26
C THR A 265 24.55 -3.44 -4.18
N PHE A 266 24.65 -3.06 -5.44
CA PHE A 266 25.25 -3.91 -6.48
C PHE A 266 26.47 -3.26 -7.15
N GLY A 267 26.46 -1.94 -7.32
CA GLY A 267 27.45 -1.23 -8.12
C GLY A 267 27.53 -1.86 -9.53
N ARG A 268 28.73 -2.25 -9.91
CA ARG A 268 28.99 -2.97 -11.18
C ARG A 268 29.51 -4.39 -10.96
N ALA A 269 29.16 -5.01 -9.85
CA ALA A 269 29.57 -6.38 -9.55
C ALA A 269 29.00 -7.36 -10.55
N TRP A 270 29.80 -8.37 -10.92
CA TRP A 270 29.37 -9.47 -11.76
C TRP A 270 28.69 -10.56 -10.94
N ALA A 271 27.68 -11.22 -11.49
CA ALA A 271 26.99 -12.33 -10.83
C ALA A 271 27.94 -13.53 -10.61
N ASP A 272 28.79 -13.81 -11.59
CA ASP A 272 29.89 -14.77 -11.49
C ASP A 272 31.22 -14.03 -11.76
N ALA A 273 32.09 -13.97 -10.76
CA ALA A 273 33.38 -13.29 -10.85
C ALA A 273 34.31 -13.84 -11.96
N SER A 274 34.05 -15.06 -12.48
CA SER A 274 34.82 -15.69 -13.56
C SER A 274 34.25 -15.43 -14.95
N ALA A 275 33.02 -14.87 -15.04
CA ALA A 275 32.30 -14.65 -16.31
C ALA A 275 32.20 -13.15 -16.63
N ASP A 276 33.06 -12.68 -17.55
CA ASP A 276 33.13 -11.28 -17.95
C ASP A 276 31.92 -10.90 -18.85
N PRO A 277 31.00 -10.01 -18.42
CA PRO A 277 29.86 -9.57 -19.23
C PRO A 277 30.26 -8.85 -20.54
N ALA A 278 31.48 -8.34 -20.65
CA ALA A 278 31.95 -7.74 -21.88
C ALA A 278 32.37 -8.78 -22.94
N ARG A 279 32.41 -10.07 -22.57
CA ARG A 279 32.88 -11.16 -23.42
C ARG A 279 31.85 -12.27 -23.69
N SER A 280 30.74 -12.23 -22.96
CA SER A 280 29.66 -13.23 -23.10
C SER A 280 28.29 -12.58 -22.93
N MET A 281 27.39 -12.87 -23.84
CA MET A 281 25.98 -12.45 -23.74
C MET A 281 25.23 -13.16 -22.61
N GLU A 282 25.76 -14.28 -22.12
CA GLU A 282 25.18 -15.06 -21.03
C GLU A 282 25.66 -14.62 -19.65
N ALA A 283 26.75 -13.84 -19.60
CA ALA A 283 27.27 -13.35 -18.33
C ALA A 283 26.46 -12.14 -17.84
N GLN A 284 26.07 -12.17 -16.57
CA GLN A 284 25.21 -11.18 -15.97
C GLN A 284 25.93 -10.32 -14.93
N TYR A 285 25.46 -9.09 -14.78
CA TYR A 285 25.73 -8.31 -13.59
C TYR A 285 24.92 -8.84 -12.40
N GLN A 286 25.39 -8.60 -11.20
CA GLN A 286 24.72 -9.07 -9.97
C GLN A 286 23.28 -8.54 -9.85
N VAL A 287 23.04 -7.29 -10.24
CA VAL A 287 21.69 -6.69 -10.24
C VAL A 287 20.73 -7.48 -11.13
N GLU A 288 21.16 -7.94 -12.32
CA GLU A 288 20.32 -8.72 -13.23
C GLU A 288 19.93 -10.06 -12.58
N ALA A 289 20.93 -10.81 -12.07
CA ALA A 289 20.69 -12.11 -11.44
C ALA A 289 19.78 -12.02 -10.20
N VAL A 290 19.94 -11.00 -9.36
CA VAL A 290 19.09 -10.79 -8.19
C VAL A 290 17.68 -10.41 -8.59
N LEU A 291 17.50 -9.51 -9.57
CA LEU A 291 16.18 -9.15 -10.09
C LEU A 291 15.46 -10.36 -10.69
N ASP A 292 16.16 -11.20 -11.44
CA ASP A 292 15.62 -12.46 -12.00
C ASP A 292 15.14 -13.40 -10.88
N GLN A 293 15.96 -13.60 -9.86
CA GLN A 293 15.62 -14.47 -8.73
C GLN A 293 14.40 -13.96 -7.96
N VAL A 294 14.38 -12.68 -7.63
CA VAL A 294 13.26 -12.05 -6.88
C VAL A 294 11.97 -12.09 -7.70
N ALA A 295 12.05 -11.77 -8.98
CA ALA A 295 10.90 -11.78 -9.87
C ALA A 295 10.32 -13.20 -10.06
N ALA A 296 11.16 -14.21 -10.23
CA ALA A 296 10.74 -15.61 -10.34
C ALA A 296 10.04 -16.10 -9.05
N ALA A 297 10.59 -15.75 -7.87
CA ALA A 297 9.99 -16.13 -6.59
C ALA A 297 8.61 -15.47 -6.38
N ARG A 298 8.44 -14.22 -6.84
CA ARG A 298 7.15 -13.51 -6.78
C ARG A 298 6.16 -14.10 -7.79
N ALA A 299 6.58 -14.33 -9.03
CA ALA A 299 5.73 -14.89 -10.08
C ALA A 299 5.17 -16.26 -9.71
N ALA A 300 5.90 -17.07 -8.94
CA ALA A 300 5.44 -18.36 -8.45
C ALA A 300 4.20 -18.32 -7.54
N LYS A 301 3.91 -17.16 -6.94
CA LYS A 301 2.75 -16.92 -6.06
C LYS A 301 1.69 -16.01 -6.69
N SER A 302 1.97 -15.47 -7.86
CA SER A 302 1.16 -14.43 -8.50
C SER A 302 0.39 -14.95 -9.69
N ASP A 303 -0.72 -14.28 -10.03
CA ASP A 303 -1.53 -14.56 -11.21
C ASP A 303 -1.40 -13.44 -12.25
N ALA A 304 -1.19 -13.84 -13.51
CA ALA A 304 -0.93 -12.90 -14.60
C ALA A 304 -2.17 -12.07 -14.99
N ASN A 305 -3.35 -12.68 -15.01
CA ASN A 305 -4.58 -11.94 -15.30
C ASN A 305 -4.91 -10.97 -14.16
N HIS A 306 -4.76 -11.38 -12.90
CA HIS A 306 -4.90 -10.47 -11.75
C HIS A 306 -3.94 -9.27 -11.86
N PHE A 307 -2.68 -9.49 -12.28
CA PHE A 307 -1.74 -8.39 -12.55
C PHE A 307 -2.30 -7.41 -13.58
N LEU A 308 -2.87 -7.91 -14.69
CA LEU A 308 -3.43 -7.07 -15.75
C LEU A 308 -4.66 -6.27 -15.28
N TYR A 309 -5.50 -6.87 -14.43
CA TYR A 309 -6.65 -6.17 -13.81
C TYR A 309 -6.20 -5.11 -12.81
N LEU A 310 -5.17 -5.38 -12.00
CA LEU A 310 -4.56 -4.36 -11.13
C LEU A 310 -3.96 -3.21 -11.95
N VAL A 311 -3.27 -3.52 -13.04
CA VAL A 311 -2.78 -2.49 -13.99
C VAL A 311 -3.96 -1.62 -14.46
N LYS A 312 -5.06 -2.23 -14.90
CA LYS A 312 -6.23 -1.50 -15.38
C LYS A 312 -6.86 -0.63 -14.27
N ALA A 313 -7.05 -1.17 -13.08
CA ALA A 313 -7.60 -0.43 -11.94
C ALA A 313 -6.76 0.81 -11.60
N ASN A 314 -5.42 0.67 -11.61
CA ASN A 314 -4.51 1.80 -11.39
C ASN A 314 -4.51 2.79 -12.57
N GLN A 315 -4.53 2.33 -13.83
CA GLN A 315 -4.59 3.23 -15.00
C GLN A 315 -5.83 4.12 -15.01
N THR A 316 -6.96 3.60 -14.55
CA THR A 316 -8.25 4.31 -14.57
C THR A 316 -8.48 5.17 -13.34
N PHE A 317 -7.52 5.21 -12.40
CA PHE A 317 -7.70 5.93 -11.16
C PHE A 317 -7.73 7.44 -11.34
N LEU A 318 -8.81 8.02 -10.84
CA LEU A 318 -9.04 9.44 -10.63
C LEU A 318 -9.89 9.56 -9.37
N THR A 319 -9.45 10.31 -8.37
CA THR A 319 -10.20 10.53 -7.12
C THR A 319 -11.61 11.04 -7.42
N GLY A 320 -12.61 10.41 -6.81
CA GLY A 320 -14.02 10.72 -7.07
C GLY A 320 -14.64 9.91 -8.22
N HIS A 321 -13.88 9.03 -8.86
CA HIS A 321 -14.35 8.08 -9.89
C HIS A 321 -15.17 8.74 -11.01
N GLY A 322 -14.67 9.78 -11.62
CA GLY A 322 -15.32 10.52 -12.70
C GLY A 322 -15.38 12.02 -12.42
N GLY A 323 -15.64 12.81 -13.43
CA GLY A 323 -15.56 14.25 -13.33
C GLY A 323 -14.15 14.79 -13.45
N SER A 324 -13.80 15.81 -12.65
CA SER A 324 -12.45 16.37 -12.61
C SER A 324 -11.70 15.96 -11.36
N LEU A 325 -10.35 15.95 -11.43
CA LEU A 325 -9.51 15.72 -10.25
C LEU A 325 -9.82 16.72 -9.14
N ALA A 326 -10.02 18.00 -9.51
CA ALA A 326 -10.32 19.05 -8.55
C ALA A 326 -11.62 18.80 -7.79
N ASP A 327 -12.69 18.38 -8.49
CA ASP A 327 -13.98 18.07 -7.85
C ASP A 327 -13.86 16.85 -6.91
N GLY A 328 -13.14 15.80 -7.36
CA GLY A 328 -12.91 14.61 -6.54
C GLY A 328 -12.12 14.89 -5.27
N LEU A 329 -11.09 15.74 -5.35
CA LEU A 329 -10.27 16.10 -4.20
C LEU A 329 -10.97 17.13 -3.28
N ALA A 330 -11.77 18.05 -3.83
CA ALA A 330 -12.58 18.98 -3.05
C ALA A 330 -13.69 18.27 -2.23
N ALA A 331 -14.09 17.06 -2.63
CA ALA A 331 -15.03 16.25 -1.84
C ALA A 331 -14.41 15.64 -0.56
N ILE A 332 -13.09 15.75 -0.37
CA ILE A 332 -12.41 15.26 0.82
C ILE A 332 -12.55 16.30 1.94
N GLU A 333 -13.39 16.00 2.92
CA GLU A 333 -13.60 16.84 4.11
C GLU A 333 -12.67 16.47 5.27
N ALA A 334 -12.17 15.24 5.28
CA ALA A 334 -11.28 14.71 6.31
C ALA A 334 -9.92 15.41 6.27
N PRO A 335 -9.35 15.86 7.41
CA PRO A 335 -7.97 16.27 7.50
C PRO A 335 -7.04 15.20 6.88
N ALA A 336 -6.00 15.64 6.19
CA ALA A 336 -5.09 14.76 5.47
C ALA A 336 -3.64 14.90 5.97
N LEU A 337 -2.99 13.76 6.24
CA LEU A 337 -1.55 13.66 6.43
C LEU A 337 -0.94 12.98 5.21
N VAL A 338 -0.41 13.75 4.27
CA VAL A 338 0.17 13.26 3.03
C VAL A 338 1.64 12.92 3.26
N ILE A 339 2.01 11.66 3.07
CA ILE A 339 3.40 11.18 3.26
C ILE A 339 3.98 10.81 1.90
N HIS A 340 5.15 11.37 1.54
CA HIS A 340 5.79 11.07 0.27
C HIS A 340 7.30 10.87 0.40
N ALA A 341 7.90 10.24 -0.63
CA ALA A 341 9.35 10.12 -0.78
C ALA A 341 9.81 11.06 -1.92
N PRO A 342 10.88 11.86 -1.73
CA PRO A 342 11.33 12.82 -2.74
C PRO A 342 11.87 12.17 -4.01
N GLU A 343 12.39 10.94 -3.89
CA GLU A 343 12.99 10.17 -4.98
C GLU A 343 12.01 9.12 -5.58
N ASP A 344 10.70 9.30 -5.37
CA ASP A 344 9.67 8.42 -5.93
C ASP A 344 9.55 8.60 -7.45
N LEU A 345 9.75 7.50 -8.21
CA LEU A 345 9.66 7.46 -9.66
C LEU A 345 8.31 6.94 -10.18
N ILE A 346 7.39 6.60 -9.29
CA ILE A 346 6.03 6.15 -9.61
C ILE A 346 5.04 7.29 -9.41
N PHE A 347 5.04 7.91 -8.21
CA PHE A 347 4.25 9.09 -7.90
C PHE A 347 5.17 10.27 -7.61
N PHE A 348 5.42 11.08 -8.62
CA PHE A 348 6.35 12.21 -8.51
C PHE A 348 5.95 13.18 -7.39
N PRO A 349 6.91 13.66 -6.59
CA PRO A 349 6.65 14.57 -5.47
C PRO A 349 5.85 15.80 -5.85
N GLU A 350 6.02 16.32 -7.08
CA GLU A 350 5.27 17.46 -7.62
C GLU A 350 3.78 17.13 -7.71
N LYS A 351 3.43 15.92 -8.16
CA LYS A 351 2.05 15.46 -8.28
C LYS A 351 1.40 15.20 -6.93
N VAL A 352 2.18 14.72 -5.97
CA VAL A 352 1.72 14.57 -4.59
C VAL A 352 1.43 15.92 -3.96
N ARG A 353 2.31 16.92 -4.12
CA ARG A 353 2.11 18.28 -3.63
C ARG A 353 0.94 19.00 -4.32
N GLU A 354 0.75 18.78 -5.64
CA GLU A 354 -0.42 19.26 -6.38
C GLU A 354 -1.72 18.69 -5.76
N THR A 355 -1.75 17.38 -5.49
CA THR A 355 -2.88 16.72 -4.83
C THR A 355 -3.18 17.35 -3.45
N ALA A 356 -2.16 17.49 -2.62
CA ALA A 356 -2.29 18.12 -1.30
C ALA A 356 -2.82 19.57 -1.39
N THR A 357 -2.36 20.32 -2.38
CA THR A 357 -2.83 21.69 -2.62
C THR A 357 -4.30 21.73 -3.02
N LEU A 358 -4.75 20.79 -3.85
CA LEU A 358 -6.14 20.71 -4.29
C LEU A 358 -7.08 20.30 -3.13
N ILE A 359 -6.66 19.38 -2.26
CA ILE A 359 -7.43 19.04 -1.03
C ILE A 359 -7.58 20.26 -0.14
N GLY A 360 -6.50 21.02 0.07
CA GLY A 360 -6.49 22.20 0.94
C GLY A 360 -7.18 23.44 0.35
N ALA A 361 -7.61 23.41 -0.92
CA ALA A 361 -8.14 24.59 -1.60
C ALA A 361 -9.39 25.19 -0.96
N ASP A 362 -10.26 24.35 -0.39
CA ASP A 362 -11.49 24.75 0.28
C ASP A 362 -11.35 24.81 1.82
N GLY A 363 -10.11 24.78 2.32
CA GLY A 363 -9.79 24.94 3.75
C GLY A 363 -9.67 23.63 4.54
N THR A 364 -9.74 22.47 3.91
CA THR A 364 -9.43 21.18 4.53
C THR A 364 -7.97 21.17 5.02
N PRO A 365 -7.70 20.84 6.30
CA PRO A 365 -6.32 20.80 6.81
C PRO A 365 -5.50 19.72 6.10
N VAL A 366 -4.30 20.09 5.66
CA VAL A 366 -3.37 19.15 4.99
C VAL A 366 -1.96 19.37 5.54
N ASP A 367 -1.41 18.32 6.14
CA ASP A 367 -0.01 18.25 6.52
C ASP A 367 0.77 17.37 5.53
N ILE A 368 2.02 17.72 5.28
CA ILE A 368 2.89 16.97 4.38
C ILE A 368 4.13 16.52 5.15
N VAL A 369 4.45 15.22 5.05
CA VAL A 369 5.67 14.62 5.60
C VAL A 369 6.49 14.02 4.46
N GLU A 370 7.77 14.37 4.43
CA GLU A 370 8.74 13.87 3.46
C GLU A 370 9.62 12.80 4.12
N LEU A 371 9.64 11.60 3.54
CA LEU A 371 10.51 10.51 3.97
C LEU A 371 11.92 10.70 3.38
N GLN A 372 12.93 10.35 4.15
CA GLN A 372 14.31 10.34 3.70
C GLN A 372 14.75 8.91 3.42
N GLY A 373 15.40 8.67 2.27
CA GLY A 373 15.87 7.33 1.92
C GLY A 373 16.43 7.27 0.52
N THR A 374 16.95 6.11 0.16
CA THR A 374 17.54 5.82 -1.16
C THR A 374 16.74 4.76 -1.93
N ARG A 375 15.56 4.41 -1.42
CA ARG A 375 14.70 3.38 -2.04
C ARG A 375 13.57 3.95 -2.90
N GLY A 376 13.45 5.28 -2.98
CA GLY A 376 12.43 5.95 -3.76
C GLY A 376 11.02 5.58 -3.30
N HIS A 377 10.20 5.02 -4.22
CA HIS A 377 8.83 4.62 -3.90
C HIS A 377 8.74 3.67 -2.70
N LEU A 378 9.70 2.74 -2.55
CA LEU A 378 9.69 1.78 -1.44
C LEU A 378 9.96 2.41 -0.07
N ASP A 379 10.45 3.64 0.03
CA ASP A 379 10.61 4.32 1.32
C ASP A 379 9.28 4.48 2.05
N GLY A 380 8.15 4.61 1.33
CA GLY A 380 6.81 4.63 1.93
C GLY A 380 6.35 3.28 2.51
N VAL A 381 7.01 2.18 2.17
CA VAL A 381 6.72 0.84 2.72
C VAL A 381 7.73 0.49 3.79
N ILE A 382 9.02 0.46 3.46
CA ILE A 382 10.08 0.00 4.37
C ILE A 382 10.63 1.08 5.28
N GLY A 383 10.51 2.36 4.89
CA GLY A 383 10.97 3.53 5.62
C GLY A 383 9.90 4.26 6.43
N ILE A 384 8.67 3.78 6.44
CA ILE A 384 7.49 4.46 7.02
C ILE A 384 7.64 4.82 8.51
N ALA A 385 8.47 4.09 9.25
CA ALA A 385 8.75 4.36 10.66
C ALA A 385 9.30 5.78 10.90
N GLN A 386 9.90 6.41 9.90
CA GLN A 386 10.36 7.80 9.97
C GLN A 386 9.19 8.80 10.17
N ALA A 387 8.02 8.49 9.64
CA ALA A 387 6.80 9.29 9.83
C ALA A 387 6.05 8.93 11.12
N GLY A 388 6.57 8.02 11.95
CA GLY A 388 5.86 7.45 13.09
C GLY A 388 5.35 8.50 14.08
N GLU A 389 6.15 9.50 14.44
CA GLU A 389 5.74 10.58 15.34
C GLU A 389 4.63 11.45 14.73
N ALA A 390 4.71 11.77 13.42
CA ALA A 390 3.69 12.54 12.73
C ALA A 390 2.38 11.75 12.65
N ILE A 391 2.44 10.45 12.32
CA ILE A 391 1.27 9.56 12.30
C ILE A 391 0.62 9.51 13.68
N ARG A 392 1.39 9.30 14.74
CA ARG A 392 0.90 9.25 16.12
C ARG A 392 0.21 10.56 16.53
N ALA A 393 0.85 11.69 16.25
CA ALA A 393 0.32 13.00 16.58
C ALA A 393 -1.00 13.25 15.83
N PHE A 394 -1.01 13.00 14.52
CA PHE A 394 -2.18 13.20 13.67
C PHE A 394 -3.38 12.34 14.09
N LEU A 395 -3.15 11.08 14.45
CA LEU A 395 -4.20 10.18 14.94
C LEU A 395 -4.74 10.59 16.31
N ALA A 396 -3.97 11.33 17.13
CA ALA A 396 -4.37 11.77 18.46
C ALA A 396 -5.06 13.15 18.47
N GLU A 397 -5.01 13.90 17.37
CA GLU A 397 -5.64 15.22 17.27
C GLU A 397 -7.16 15.12 17.35
N LYS A 398 -7.80 16.12 17.99
CA LYS A 398 -9.26 16.22 17.98
C LYS A 398 -9.70 16.87 16.67
N VAL A 399 -10.50 16.15 15.89
CA VAL A 399 -11.16 16.74 14.72
C VAL A 399 -12.35 17.57 15.16
N SER A 400 -12.38 18.86 14.78
CA SER A 400 -13.46 19.78 15.13
C SER A 400 -14.77 19.28 14.50
N GLY A 401 -15.75 18.92 15.33
CA GLY A 401 -17.06 18.43 14.92
C GLY A 401 -17.47 17.09 15.52
N THR A 402 -16.58 16.39 16.20
CA THR A 402 -16.94 15.24 17.04
C THR A 402 -17.49 15.78 18.37
N ALA A 403 -18.64 15.26 18.82
CA ALA A 403 -19.22 15.63 20.11
C ALA A 403 -18.19 15.36 21.24
N PRO A 404 -18.13 16.20 22.28
CA PRO A 404 -17.27 15.92 23.44
C PRO A 404 -17.76 14.63 24.12
N ASP A 405 -16.82 13.75 24.48
CA ASP A 405 -17.03 12.57 25.33
C ASP A 405 -17.71 12.91 26.67
#